data_161404e29abc73b8bc253240d54b8a7e
#
_entry.id   161404e29abc73b8bc253240d54b8a7e
#
_cell.length_a   1.000
_cell.length_b   1.000
_cell.length_c   1.000
_cell.angle_alpha   90.00
_cell.angle_beta   90.00
_cell.angle_gamma   90.00
#
_symmetry.space_group_name_H-M   'P 1'
#
loop_
_entity.id
_entity.type
_entity.pdbx_description
1 polymer ?
#
loop_
_entity_poly.entity_id
_entity_poly.type
_entity_poly.pdbx_seq_one_letter_code
_entity_poly.pdbx_strand_id
1 'polypeptide(L)'
;MNKLIGRILNGKDNRLNGLIALGVVLSIALGCNCGKTFDVDNTSTTSNTSSDNPFANSSTTSNTSTTRAGETKPDASKGALPSDGEIQYLVRETMLGFNDALQKEDFTEFYSNISKQWQKQTSAASMKTSFQSFIDGQASFGEISGMTAEIEDKKTRKQSGYNVFDVKGKYATSPIATTFDLSYVAEGKEWKLFKIQVYTGVKRQ
;
A
#
# COMPACT_ATOMS: atom_id res chain seq x y z
N MET A 1 10.09 51.32 44.84
CA MET A 1 10.89 51.17 43.61
C MET A 1 10.84 49.72 43.22
N ASN A 2 10.17 49.34 42.19
CA ASN A 2 10.46 48.32 41.20
C ASN A 2 9.23 48.04 40.35
N LYS A 3 9.24 48.57 39.16
CA LYS A 3 8.24 48.36 38.12
C LYS A 3 8.35 46.92 37.60
N LEU A 4 7.32 46.12 37.76
CA LEU A 4 7.14 44.86 37.00
C LEU A 4 6.24 45.19 35.81
N ILE A 5 6.88 45.16 34.67
CA ILE A 5 6.25 45.35 33.37
C ILE A 5 5.55 44.07 32.99
N GLY A 6 4.21 44.06 33.07
CA GLY A 6 3.38 43.01 32.51
C GLY A 6 3.40 43.10 30.98
N ARG A 7 4.07 42.16 30.33
CA ARG A 7 4.04 41.98 28.89
C ARG A 7 2.86 41.07 28.53
N ILE A 8 1.77 41.69 28.15
CA ILE A 8 0.62 40.99 27.55
C ILE A 8 1.12 40.51 26.17
N LEU A 9 1.33 39.21 26.08
CA LEU A 9 1.52 38.55 24.79
C LEU A 9 0.18 38.49 24.10
N ASN A 10 0.02 39.36 23.13
CA ASN A 10 -1.07 39.39 22.19
C ASN A 10 -1.06 38.09 21.39
N GLY A 11 -1.98 37.19 21.72
CA GLY A 11 -2.19 35.94 21.03
C GLY A 11 -2.70 36.21 19.63
N LYS A 12 -1.77 36.18 18.67
CA LYS A 12 -2.08 36.21 17.24
C LYS A 12 -2.62 34.83 16.91
N ASP A 13 -3.88 34.78 16.52
CA ASP A 13 -4.59 33.58 16.09
C ASP A 13 -3.79 32.84 15.03
N ASN A 14 -2.99 31.88 15.46
CA ASN A 14 -2.47 30.85 14.58
C ASN A 14 -3.63 29.93 14.25
N ARG A 15 -4.26 30.18 13.12
CA ARG A 15 -5.05 29.18 12.44
C ARG A 15 -4.08 28.05 12.09
N LEU A 16 -3.92 27.11 13.02
CA LEU A 16 -3.32 25.82 12.71
C LEU A 16 -4.25 25.15 11.70
N ASN A 17 -3.88 25.24 10.44
CA ASN A 17 -4.34 24.33 9.41
C ASN A 17 -3.93 22.94 9.87
N GLY A 18 -4.88 22.24 10.50
CA GLY A 18 -4.65 20.89 10.99
C GLY A 18 -4.41 19.94 9.82
N LEU A 19 -3.15 19.74 9.50
CA LEU A 19 -2.69 18.58 8.74
C LEU A 19 -3.03 17.33 9.57
N ILE A 20 -4.10 16.65 9.23
CA ILE A 20 -4.32 15.30 9.73
C ILE A 20 -3.40 14.39 8.91
N ALA A 21 -2.18 14.23 9.39
CA ALA A 21 -1.30 13.16 8.95
C ALA A 21 -1.81 11.87 9.60
N LEU A 22 -2.70 11.17 8.93
CA LEU A 22 -3.16 9.86 9.38
C LEU A 22 -2.17 8.82 8.86
N GLY A 23 -1.11 8.61 9.66
CA GLY A 23 -0.17 7.51 9.46
C GLY A 23 -0.71 6.26 10.14
N VAL A 24 -1.23 5.31 9.39
CA VAL A 24 -1.48 3.96 9.93
C VAL A 24 -0.15 3.22 9.97
N VAL A 25 0.52 3.28 11.11
CA VAL A 25 1.70 2.46 11.38
C VAL A 25 1.22 1.11 11.90
N LEU A 26 1.18 0.12 11.01
CA LEU A 26 0.99 -1.26 11.43
C LEU A 26 2.33 -1.79 11.98
N SER A 27 2.59 -1.52 13.26
CA SER A 27 3.75 -2.05 13.96
C SER A 27 3.52 -3.53 14.24
N ILE A 28 4.22 -4.40 13.50
CA ILE A 28 4.19 -5.84 13.71
C ILE A 28 5.11 -6.16 14.89
N ALA A 29 4.53 -6.36 16.05
CA ALA A 29 5.21 -7.03 17.15
C ALA A 29 5.31 -8.51 16.81
N LEU A 30 6.53 -9.01 16.54
CA LEU A 30 6.83 -10.44 16.44
C LEU A 30 6.67 -11.08 17.82
N GLY A 31 5.44 -11.49 18.15
CA GLY A 31 5.18 -12.34 19.28
C GLY A 31 5.41 -13.80 18.87
N CYS A 32 6.53 -14.37 19.26
CA CYS A 32 6.68 -15.83 19.29
C CYS A 32 5.65 -16.40 20.25
N ASN A 33 4.68 -17.14 19.74
CA ASN A 33 3.88 -18.03 20.57
C ASN A 33 4.08 -19.46 20.07
N CYS A 34 4.84 -20.22 20.84
CA CYS A 34 5.01 -21.66 20.71
C CYS A 34 3.72 -22.39 21.12
N GLY A 35 3.34 -23.36 20.29
CA GLY A 35 2.69 -24.58 20.78
C GLY A 35 1.19 -24.66 20.61
N LYS A 36 0.77 -25.44 19.61
CA LYS A 36 -0.10 -26.63 19.82
C LYS A 36 -0.20 -27.43 18.52
N THR A 37 0.21 -28.67 18.63
CA THR A 37 -0.02 -29.72 17.65
C THR A 37 -1.51 -30.05 17.58
N PHE A 38 -2.06 -30.10 16.36
CA PHE A 38 -3.32 -30.79 16.08
C PHE A 38 -3.04 -31.87 15.06
N ASP A 39 -3.25 -33.11 15.50
CA ASP A 39 -3.37 -34.25 14.65
C ASP A 39 -4.65 -34.11 13.80
N VAL A 40 -4.55 -34.37 12.53
CA VAL A 40 -5.71 -34.51 11.64
C VAL A 40 -5.62 -35.85 10.98
N ASP A 41 -6.56 -36.68 11.38
CA ASP A 41 -6.81 -37.98 10.79
C ASP A 41 -7.16 -37.91 9.31
N ASN A 42 -6.52 -38.79 8.59
CA ASN A 42 -6.67 -39.01 7.16
C ASN A 42 -7.90 -39.90 6.92
N THR A 43 -8.91 -39.42 6.22
CA THR A 43 -9.95 -40.27 5.64
C THR A 43 -10.14 -39.93 4.17
N SER A 44 -9.62 -40.83 3.34
CA SER A 44 -9.83 -40.85 1.90
C SER A 44 -11.28 -41.21 1.58
N THR A 45 -11.93 -40.50 0.68
CA THR A 45 -13.04 -41.06 -0.10
C THR A 45 -13.03 -40.47 -1.51
N THR A 46 -12.75 -41.36 -2.45
CA THR A 46 -12.82 -41.18 -3.89
C THR A 46 -14.28 -41.16 -4.33
N SER A 47 -14.68 -40.21 -5.15
CA SER A 47 -15.84 -40.35 -6.03
C SER A 47 -15.66 -39.48 -7.26
N ASN A 48 -15.40 -40.11 -8.40
CA ASN A 48 -15.49 -39.57 -9.73
C ASN A 48 -16.95 -39.26 -10.08
N THR A 49 -17.24 -38.09 -10.61
CA THR A 49 -18.36 -37.92 -11.55
C THR A 49 -18.02 -36.81 -12.52
N SER A 50 -17.82 -37.18 -13.76
CA SER A 50 -17.74 -36.31 -14.91
C SER A 50 -19.10 -35.67 -15.15
N SER A 51 -19.09 -34.34 -15.38
CA SER A 51 -20.18 -33.65 -16.07
C SER A 51 -19.58 -32.51 -16.88
N ASP A 52 -19.58 -32.73 -18.19
CA ASP A 52 -19.30 -31.73 -19.21
C ASP A 52 -20.30 -30.58 -19.11
N ASN A 53 -19.82 -29.35 -18.97
CA ASN A 53 -20.61 -28.16 -19.14
C ASN A 53 -19.88 -27.17 -20.06
N PRO A 54 -20.29 -27.05 -21.35
CA PRO A 54 -19.57 -26.22 -22.32
C PRO A 54 -20.19 -24.82 -22.42
N PHE A 55 -20.18 -24.04 -21.36
CA PHE A 55 -20.41 -22.58 -21.40
C PHE A 55 -19.77 -21.89 -20.20
N ALA A 56 -18.46 -21.81 -20.20
CA ALA A 56 -17.75 -20.85 -19.36
C ALA A 56 -17.18 -19.75 -20.26
N ASN A 57 -17.98 -18.74 -20.52
CA ASN A 57 -17.51 -17.50 -21.12
C ASN A 57 -16.76 -16.72 -20.02
N SER A 58 -15.50 -17.09 -19.79
CA SER A 58 -14.61 -16.35 -18.91
C SER A 58 -14.26 -15.02 -19.55
N SER A 59 -15.05 -14.02 -19.25
CA SER A 59 -14.64 -12.63 -19.46
C SER A 59 -13.44 -12.36 -18.53
N THR A 60 -12.25 -12.74 -18.96
CA THR A 60 -11.01 -12.26 -18.37
C THR A 60 -10.93 -10.77 -18.67
N THR A 61 -11.39 -9.96 -17.73
CA THR A 61 -11.09 -8.53 -17.73
C THR A 61 -9.60 -8.41 -17.46
N SER A 62 -8.83 -8.47 -18.52
CA SER A 62 -7.41 -8.12 -18.48
C SER A 62 -7.34 -6.63 -18.11
N ASN A 63 -7.03 -6.32 -16.86
CA ASN A 63 -6.59 -4.98 -16.49
C ASN A 63 -5.32 -4.71 -17.29
N THR A 64 -5.48 -4.04 -18.41
CA THR A 64 -4.38 -3.60 -19.25
C THR A 64 -3.71 -2.45 -18.51
N SER A 65 -2.73 -2.78 -17.66
CA SER A 65 -1.82 -1.78 -17.10
C SER A 65 -1.18 -1.04 -18.26
N THR A 66 -1.56 0.22 -18.46
CA THR A 66 -0.98 1.05 -19.51
C THR A 66 0.44 1.41 -19.08
N THR A 67 1.41 0.60 -19.48
CA THR A 67 2.84 0.85 -19.24
C THR A 67 3.25 2.12 -19.99
N ARG A 68 3.76 3.11 -19.27
CA ARG A 68 4.30 4.34 -19.88
C ARG A 68 5.66 4.05 -20.52
N ALA A 69 6.02 4.84 -21.52
CA ALA A 69 7.34 4.74 -22.17
C ALA A 69 8.45 4.82 -21.11
N GLY A 70 9.34 3.82 -21.10
CA GLY A 70 10.45 3.72 -20.13
C GLY A 70 10.12 3.04 -18.81
N GLU A 71 8.86 2.71 -18.53
CA GLU A 71 8.46 1.92 -17.34
C GLU A 71 8.42 0.42 -17.71
N THR A 72 8.97 -0.40 -16.84
CA THR A 72 8.97 -1.86 -16.99
C THR A 72 8.71 -2.54 -15.65
N LYS A 73 8.04 -3.70 -15.69
CA LYS A 73 7.85 -4.52 -14.48
C LYS A 73 9.19 -5.08 -14.02
N PRO A 74 9.60 -4.83 -12.76
CA PRO A 74 10.89 -5.27 -12.25
C PRO A 74 10.95 -6.78 -11.98
N ASP A 75 12.14 -7.38 -12.14
CA ASP A 75 12.45 -8.75 -11.72
C ASP A 75 13.10 -8.74 -10.34
N ALA A 76 12.39 -9.25 -9.34
CA ALA A 76 12.85 -9.31 -7.94
C ALA A 76 13.78 -10.50 -7.65
N SER A 77 14.00 -11.42 -8.60
CA SER A 77 14.70 -12.70 -8.34
C SER A 77 16.12 -12.54 -7.80
N LYS A 78 16.81 -11.46 -8.14
CA LYS A 78 18.16 -11.15 -7.67
C LYS A 78 18.17 -10.27 -6.40
N GLY A 79 17.03 -9.75 -5.98
CA GLY A 79 16.96 -8.78 -4.87
C GLY A 79 17.75 -7.50 -5.10
N ALA A 80 18.09 -7.21 -6.35
CA ALA A 80 18.80 -5.98 -6.75
C ALA A 80 17.87 -4.77 -6.63
N LEU A 81 18.47 -3.59 -6.48
CA LEU A 81 17.72 -2.33 -6.53
C LEU A 81 17.10 -2.17 -7.92
N PRO A 82 15.76 -1.99 -8.03
CA PRO A 82 15.13 -1.75 -9.31
C PRO A 82 15.64 -0.46 -9.98
N SER A 83 15.63 -0.42 -11.30
CA SER A 83 15.93 0.78 -12.09
C SER A 83 14.86 1.85 -11.88
N ASP A 84 15.14 3.09 -12.26
CA ASP A 84 14.19 4.20 -12.08
C ASP A 84 12.86 3.94 -12.81
N GLY A 85 12.89 3.39 -14.02
CA GLY A 85 11.67 3.02 -14.74
C GLY A 85 10.87 1.90 -14.07
N GLU A 86 11.55 0.93 -13.47
CA GLU A 86 10.91 -0.13 -12.71
C GLU A 86 10.31 0.39 -11.38
N ILE A 87 10.99 1.34 -10.74
CA ILE A 87 10.47 2.00 -9.52
C ILE A 87 9.21 2.79 -9.85
N GLN A 88 9.23 3.59 -10.94
CA GLN A 88 8.04 4.32 -11.38
C GLN A 88 6.86 3.38 -11.64
N TYR A 89 7.11 2.25 -12.31
CA TYR A 89 6.09 1.23 -12.53
C TYR A 89 5.51 0.71 -11.21
N LEU A 90 6.35 0.23 -10.27
CA LEU A 90 5.91 -0.32 -8.99
C LEU A 90 5.10 0.66 -8.17
N VAL A 91 5.62 1.88 -8.03
CA VAL A 91 4.97 2.93 -7.22
C VAL A 91 3.63 3.29 -7.82
N ARG A 92 3.57 3.52 -9.14
CA ARG A 92 2.33 3.87 -9.83
C ARG A 92 1.28 2.77 -9.72
N GLU A 93 1.63 1.52 -10.02
CA GLU A 93 0.69 0.38 -9.92
C GLU A 93 0.17 0.21 -8.50
N THR A 94 1.05 0.35 -7.50
CA THR A 94 0.63 0.28 -6.09
C THR A 94 -0.35 1.40 -5.72
N MET A 95 -0.04 2.63 -6.09
CA MET A 95 -0.86 3.79 -5.73
C MET A 95 -2.21 3.79 -6.47
N LEU A 96 -2.23 3.38 -7.75
CA LEU A 96 -3.48 3.26 -8.50
C LEU A 96 -4.34 2.09 -8.01
N GLY A 97 -3.74 0.94 -7.70
CA GLY A 97 -4.45 -0.18 -7.09
C GLY A 97 -5.02 0.15 -5.72
N PHE A 98 -4.29 0.94 -4.92
CA PHE A 98 -4.79 1.46 -3.65
C PHE A 98 -5.95 2.45 -3.85
N ASN A 99 -5.83 3.36 -4.83
CA ASN A 99 -6.93 4.27 -5.20
C ASN A 99 -8.18 3.50 -5.60
N ASP A 100 -8.04 2.48 -6.43
CA ASP A 100 -9.15 1.64 -6.89
C ASP A 100 -9.87 0.97 -5.72
N ALA A 101 -9.11 0.42 -4.77
CA ALA A 101 -9.67 -0.19 -3.56
C ALA A 101 -10.45 0.81 -2.70
N LEU A 102 -9.95 2.05 -2.58
CA LEU A 102 -10.64 3.13 -1.87
C LEU A 102 -11.93 3.55 -2.58
N GLN A 103 -11.87 3.79 -3.91
CA GLN A 103 -13.04 4.24 -4.68
C GLN A 103 -14.15 3.18 -4.75
N LYS A 104 -13.79 1.90 -4.83
CA LYS A 104 -14.74 0.78 -4.80
C LYS A 104 -15.15 0.38 -3.39
N GLU A 105 -14.49 0.88 -2.37
CA GLU A 105 -14.57 0.42 -0.98
C GLU A 105 -14.40 -1.11 -0.84
N ASP A 106 -13.66 -1.70 -1.77
CA ASP A 106 -13.37 -3.13 -1.84
C ASP A 106 -11.86 -3.35 -1.98
N PHE A 107 -11.28 -3.95 -0.95
CA PHE A 107 -9.85 -4.23 -0.87
C PHE A 107 -9.48 -5.65 -1.32
N THR A 108 -10.41 -6.42 -1.89
CA THR A 108 -10.17 -7.82 -2.26
C THR A 108 -9.05 -7.96 -3.28
N GLU A 109 -9.07 -7.16 -4.35
CA GLU A 109 -8.06 -7.18 -5.38
C GLU A 109 -6.71 -6.66 -4.85
N PHE A 110 -6.73 -5.52 -4.14
CA PHE A 110 -5.53 -4.96 -3.53
C PHE A 110 -4.88 -5.96 -2.56
N TYR A 111 -5.68 -6.61 -1.70
CA TYR A 111 -5.23 -7.67 -0.79
C TYR A 111 -4.61 -8.86 -1.53
N SER A 112 -5.15 -9.27 -2.66
CA SER A 112 -4.60 -10.38 -3.44
C SER A 112 -3.21 -10.09 -4.01
N ASN A 113 -2.88 -8.81 -4.21
CA ASN A 113 -1.64 -8.33 -4.81
C ASN A 113 -0.53 -8.00 -3.80
N ILE A 114 -0.83 -7.90 -2.51
CA ILE A 114 0.20 -7.71 -1.48
C ILE A 114 0.97 -9.00 -1.20
N SER A 115 2.06 -8.88 -0.43
CA SER A 115 2.91 -10.02 -0.08
C SER A 115 2.17 -11.07 0.77
N LYS A 116 2.50 -12.34 0.58
CA LYS A 116 1.97 -13.44 1.40
C LYS A 116 2.26 -13.24 2.89
N GLN A 117 3.40 -12.61 3.20
CA GLN A 117 3.74 -12.32 4.58
C GLN A 117 2.76 -11.31 5.19
N TRP A 118 2.33 -10.31 4.45
CA TRP A 118 1.34 -9.35 4.92
C TRP A 118 -0.08 -9.95 4.92
N GLN A 119 -0.44 -10.76 3.91
CA GLN A 119 -1.72 -11.47 3.87
C GLN A 119 -1.97 -12.37 5.10
N LYS A 120 -0.91 -12.96 5.68
CA LYS A 120 -1.03 -13.74 6.93
C LYS A 120 -1.41 -12.92 8.16
N GLN A 121 -1.30 -11.60 8.11
CA GLN A 121 -1.47 -10.70 9.24
C GLN A 121 -2.70 -9.79 9.10
N THR A 122 -3.32 -9.77 7.94
CA THR A 122 -4.48 -8.93 7.66
C THR A 122 -5.47 -9.63 6.74
N SER A 123 -6.59 -9.00 6.48
CA SER A 123 -7.60 -9.42 5.50
C SER A 123 -8.06 -8.20 4.70
N ALA A 124 -8.75 -8.42 3.58
CA ALA A 124 -9.36 -7.33 2.81
C ALA A 124 -10.32 -6.48 3.67
N ALA A 125 -11.12 -7.11 4.53
CA ALA A 125 -12.02 -6.43 5.45
C ALA A 125 -11.26 -5.59 6.50
N SER A 126 -10.16 -6.14 7.06
CA SER A 126 -9.32 -5.41 8.01
C SER A 126 -8.62 -4.23 7.34
N MET A 127 -8.20 -4.36 6.08
CA MET A 127 -7.63 -3.26 5.31
C MET A 127 -8.65 -2.16 5.08
N LYS A 128 -9.89 -2.49 4.67
CA LYS A 128 -10.98 -1.50 4.55
C LYS A 128 -11.15 -0.71 5.84
N THR A 129 -11.23 -1.40 6.98
CA THR A 129 -11.34 -0.74 8.29
C THR A 129 -10.13 0.16 8.59
N SER A 130 -8.92 -0.29 8.30
CA SER A 130 -7.69 0.48 8.54
C SER A 130 -7.59 1.75 7.69
N PHE A 131 -8.20 1.74 6.50
CA PHE A 131 -8.20 2.88 5.57
C PHE A 131 -9.53 3.64 5.54
N GLN A 132 -10.43 3.37 6.51
CA GLN A 132 -11.75 3.98 6.56
C GLN A 132 -11.71 5.52 6.52
N SER A 133 -10.74 6.14 7.17
CA SER A 133 -10.59 7.60 7.14
C SER A 133 -10.27 8.18 5.77
N PHE A 134 -9.62 7.42 4.87
CA PHE A 134 -9.44 7.82 3.47
C PHE A 134 -10.76 7.73 2.71
N ILE A 135 -11.56 6.69 2.98
CA ILE A 135 -12.90 6.50 2.39
C ILE A 135 -13.82 7.63 2.83
N ASP A 136 -13.93 7.86 4.14
CA ASP A 136 -14.77 8.92 4.72
C ASP A 136 -14.35 10.31 4.24
N GLY A 137 -13.04 10.52 4.03
CA GLY A 137 -12.47 11.73 3.48
C GLY A 137 -12.56 11.84 1.95
N GLN A 138 -13.15 10.85 1.28
CA GLN A 138 -13.25 10.80 -0.20
C GLN A 138 -11.89 11.03 -0.89
N ALA A 139 -10.81 10.47 -0.30
CA ALA A 139 -9.48 10.60 -0.86
C ALA A 139 -9.41 9.94 -2.25
N SER A 140 -8.84 10.67 -3.21
CA SER A 140 -8.64 10.16 -4.57
C SER A 140 -7.22 10.43 -5.04
N PHE A 141 -6.60 9.41 -5.62
CA PHE A 141 -5.27 9.45 -6.20
C PHE A 141 -5.30 9.25 -7.73
N GLY A 142 -6.46 9.30 -8.37
CA GLY A 142 -6.60 9.02 -9.81
C GLY A 142 -5.77 9.95 -10.71
N GLU A 143 -5.52 11.18 -10.27
CA GLU A 143 -4.70 12.15 -11.01
C GLU A 143 -3.25 11.71 -11.20
N ILE A 144 -2.70 10.85 -10.32
CA ILE A 144 -1.32 10.36 -10.43
C ILE A 144 -1.10 9.47 -11.65
N SER A 145 -2.14 8.96 -12.29
CA SER A 145 -2.04 8.15 -13.51
C SER A 145 -1.26 8.86 -14.62
N GLY A 146 -1.36 10.19 -14.67
CA GLY A 146 -0.64 11.05 -15.61
C GLY A 146 0.71 11.56 -15.13
N MET A 147 1.08 11.31 -13.86
CA MET A 147 2.23 11.93 -13.21
C MET A 147 3.43 10.97 -13.11
N THR A 148 4.62 11.55 -12.96
CA THR A 148 5.84 10.85 -12.58
C THR A 148 6.11 11.12 -11.11
N ALA A 149 6.41 10.08 -10.33
CA ALA A 149 6.76 10.24 -8.92
C ALA A 149 8.15 10.88 -8.77
N GLU A 150 8.29 11.83 -7.88
CA GLU A 150 9.58 12.30 -7.40
C GLU A 150 10.06 11.34 -6.30
N ILE A 151 11.10 10.56 -6.59
CA ILE A 151 11.67 9.58 -5.64
C ILE A 151 12.71 10.30 -4.78
N GLU A 152 12.47 10.32 -3.48
CA GLU A 152 13.31 11.00 -2.48
C GLU A 152 14.31 10.05 -1.82
N ASP A 153 13.92 8.78 -1.58
CA ASP A 153 14.81 7.74 -1.03
C ASP A 153 14.47 6.37 -1.63
N LYS A 154 15.48 5.57 -1.91
CA LYS A 154 15.34 4.21 -2.40
C LYS A 154 16.49 3.34 -1.95
N LYS A 155 16.18 2.14 -1.42
CA LYS A 155 17.20 1.20 -0.98
C LYS A 155 16.69 -0.22 -0.93
N THR A 156 17.62 -1.17 -1.08
CA THR A 156 17.38 -2.57 -0.78
C THR A 156 18.07 -2.97 0.53
N ARG A 157 17.47 -3.90 1.26
CA ARG A 157 18.02 -4.48 2.48
C ARG A 157 17.56 -5.93 2.65
N LYS A 158 18.26 -6.67 3.50
CA LYS A 158 17.79 -7.99 3.94
C LYS A 158 17.10 -7.86 5.29
N GLN A 159 15.92 -8.47 5.41
CA GLN A 159 15.18 -8.55 6.65
C GLN A 159 14.55 -9.95 6.78
N SER A 160 14.86 -10.65 7.89
CA SER A 160 14.31 -11.99 8.16
C SER A 160 14.47 -12.97 6.98
N GLY A 161 15.60 -12.90 6.27
CA GLY A 161 15.89 -13.76 5.12
C GLY A 161 15.31 -13.30 3.77
N TYR A 162 14.48 -12.27 3.76
CA TYR A 162 13.90 -11.70 2.55
C TYR A 162 14.70 -10.49 2.05
N ASN A 163 14.75 -10.32 0.72
CA ASN A 163 15.16 -9.07 0.13
C ASN A 163 13.98 -8.09 0.19
N VAL A 164 14.21 -6.93 0.76
CA VAL A 164 13.21 -5.86 0.90
C VAL A 164 13.68 -4.64 0.11
N PHE A 165 12.79 -4.04 -0.63
CA PHE A 165 12.98 -2.77 -1.33
C PHE A 165 12.11 -1.71 -0.67
N ASP A 166 12.73 -0.68 -0.11
CA ASP A 166 12.06 0.49 0.46
C ASP A 166 12.16 1.65 -0.52
N VAL A 167 11.08 2.39 -0.69
CA VAL A 167 11.02 3.60 -1.53
C VAL A 167 10.13 4.66 -0.90
N LYS A 168 10.60 5.91 -0.92
CA LYS A 168 9.86 7.09 -0.48
C LYS A 168 9.84 8.13 -1.58
N GLY A 169 8.79 8.90 -1.62
CA GLY A 169 8.67 9.97 -2.59
C GLY A 169 7.32 10.66 -2.53
N LYS A 170 7.05 11.41 -3.58
CA LYS A 170 5.81 12.16 -3.69
C LYS A 170 5.36 12.32 -5.14
N TYR A 171 4.08 12.60 -5.29
CA TYR A 171 3.50 13.14 -6.51
C TYR A 171 3.12 14.59 -6.25
N ALA A 172 3.37 15.46 -7.23
CA ALA A 172 3.06 16.90 -7.14
C ALA A 172 1.55 17.17 -7.34
N THR A 173 0.71 16.46 -6.58
CA THR A 173 -0.75 16.65 -6.59
C THR A 173 -1.15 18.00 -5.99
N SER A 174 -2.33 18.50 -6.37
CA SER A 174 -2.86 19.78 -5.88
C SER A 174 -4.12 19.58 -5.03
N PRO A 175 -4.35 20.36 -3.97
CA PRO A 175 -3.54 21.47 -3.44
C PRO A 175 -2.36 21.05 -2.56
N ILE A 176 -2.23 19.77 -2.23
CA ILE A 176 -1.16 19.24 -1.39
C ILE A 176 -0.56 18.02 -2.07
N ALA A 177 0.77 17.95 -2.10
CA ALA A 177 1.48 16.80 -2.65
C ALA A 177 1.08 15.50 -1.92
N THR A 178 0.86 14.43 -2.69
CA THR A 178 0.66 13.09 -2.15
C THR A 178 2.02 12.45 -1.90
N THR A 179 2.38 12.23 -0.64
CA THR A 179 3.63 11.57 -0.28
C THR A 179 3.39 10.09 0.05
N PHE A 180 4.40 9.26 -0.21
CA PHE A 180 4.33 7.83 0.06
C PHE A 180 5.62 7.30 0.69
N ASP A 181 5.48 6.24 1.49
CA ASP A 181 6.55 5.40 2.01
C ASP A 181 6.12 3.95 1.85
N LEU A 182 6.72 3.26 0.87
CA LEU A 182 6.36 1.91 0.47
C LEU A 182 7.53 0.95 0.74
N SER A 183 7.19 -0.27 1.15
CA SER A 183 8.16 -1.36 1.22
C SER A 183 7.63 -2.56 0.45
N TYR A 184 8.51 -3.17 -0.32
CA TYR A 184 8.21 -4.39 -1.08
C TYR A 184 9.13 -5.51 -0.62
N VAL A 185 8.64 -6.74 -0.69
CA VAL A 185 9.43 -7.95 -0.46
C VAL A 185 9.50 -8.77 -1.73
N ALA A 186 10.69 -9.34 -1.99
CA ALA A 186 10.86 -10.23 -3.15
C ALA A 186 10.17 -11.57 -2.88
N GLU A 187 9.17 -11.90 -3.70
CA GLU A 187 8.50 -13.20 -3.75
C GLU A 187 8.67 -13.82 -5.16
N GLY A 188 9.64 -14.71 -5.30
CA GLY A 188 10.02 -15.24 -6.61
C GLY A 188 10.59 -14.14 -7.51
N LYS A 189 9.92 -13.86 -8.64
CA LYS A 189 10.30 -12.81 -9.59
C LYS A 189 9.59 -11.48 -9.35
N GLU A 190 8.75 -11.38 -8.34
CA GLU A 190 7.90 -10.20 -8.12
C GLU A 190 8.28 -9.47 -6.84
N TRP A 191 8.27 -8.15 -6.91
CA TRP A 191 8.23 -7.29 -5.74
C TRP A 191 6.79 -7.16 -5.29
N LYS A 192 6.44 -7.73 -4.12
CA LYS A 192 5.11 -7.68 -3.53
C LYS A 192 5.07 -6.65 -2.40
N LEU A 193 4.03 -5.82 -2.40
CA LEU A 193 3.86 -4.79 -1.38
C LEU A 193 3.77 -5.41 0.02
N PHE A 194 4.56 -4.85 0.95
CA PHE A 194 4.65 -5.31 2.33
C PHE A 194 4.27 -4.22 3.34
N LYS A 195 4.43 -2.97 2.95
CA LYS A 195 4.06 -1.79 3.76
C LYS A 195 3.59 -0.68 2.83
N ILE A 196 2.52 0.02 3.25
CA ILE A 196 2.06 1.25 2.61
C ILE A 196 1.81 2.32 3.65
N GLN A 197 2.35 3.50 3.45
CA GLN A 197 2.02 4.72 4.16
C GLN A 197 1.81 5.81 3.12
N VAL A 198 0.67 6.46 3.17
CA VAL A 198 0.30 7.53 2.25
C VAL A 198 -0.17 8.73 3.06
N TYR A 199 0.28 9.91 2.67
CA TYR A 199 -0.14 11.17 3.26
C TYR A 199 -0.66 12.07 2.14
N THR A 200 -1.86 12.56 2.31
CA THR A 200 -2.52 13.46 1.36
C THR A 200 -3.29 14.54 2.09
N GLY A 201 -3.46 15.67 1.45
CA GLY A 201 -4.39 16.70 1.92
C GLY A 201 -5.82 16.27 1.63
N VAL A 202 -6.57 15.88 2.65
CA VAL A 202 -8.01 15.65 2.52
C VAL A 202 -8.70 17.01 2.45
N LYS A 203 -9.45 17.29 1.38
CA LYS A 203 -10.34 18.45 1.34
C LYS A 203 -11.44 18.22 2.37
N ARG A 204 -11.48 19.03 3.43
CA ARG A 204 -12.69 19.12 4.25
C ARG A 204 -13.73 19.91 3.46
N GLN A 205 -14.84 19.28 3.16
CA GLN A 205 -16.04 19.98 2.68
C GLN A 205 -16.70 20.73 3.84
#